data_e07fa11fc912121067b67ca7a9c19723
#
_entry.id   e07fa11fc912121067b67ca7a9c19723
#
_cell.length_a   1.000
_cell.length_b   1.000
_cell.length_c   1.000
_cell.angle_alpha   90.00
_cell.angle_beta   90.00
_cell.angle_gamma   90.00
#
_symmetry.space_group_name_H-M   'P 1'
#
loop_
_entity.id
_entity.type
_entity.pdbx_description
1 polymer ?
#
loop_
_entity_poly.entity_id
_entity_poly.type
_entity_poly.pdbx_seq_one_letter_code
_entity_poly.pdbx_strand_id
1 'polypeptide(L)'
;MTRVALLGATGSIGRQAVEVIAGNSALELVAATSGSTAIDGLAPLTQVGGDPTALLERAAPDVVLNATLGFAGLPGTMWALEHGVTLALANKESLVAAGELALAARERGGGALIPVDSEHSALFQCAFAGEPEAIVLTASGGPFRGRSRDELADVTPTEALAHPTWDMGAKITIDSATLANKGLEVIEAHFLFGVPYSRIEVVVHPSSIVHGLVRFRDGAALAHLGYPDMRVPISYALTYPERAATSIPPLDLTAGPLEFFEPDTETFRMLALAREAGERGGTFPCAFNAANEVAVAAFLDGRIGFLEIASLVEDALARADGAPARDLDELREADRRAREAVEAVWAS
;
A
#
# COMPACT_ATOMS: atom_id res chain seq x y z
N MET A 1 -0.13 -13.17 -25.35
CA MET A 1 -0.40 -13.34 -23.92
C MET A 1 0.60 -12.49 -23.17
N THR A 2 0.14 -11.67 -22.24
CA THR A 2 0.98 -10.84 -21.38
C THR A 2 1.64 -11.72 -20.30
N ARG A 3 2.96 -11.69 -20.25
CA ARG A 3 3.78 -12.50 -19.34
C ARG A 3 3.87 -11.81 -17.98
N VAL A 4 3.30 -12.40 -16.95
CA VAL A 4 3.23 -11.81 -15.61
C VAL A 4 4.21 -12.49 -14.66
N ALA A 5 5.04 -11.72 -13.96
CA ALA A 5 5.75 -12.17 -12.77
C ALA A 5 5.02 -11.67 -11.52
N LEU A 6 4.70 -12.57 -10.60
CA LEU A 6 3.98 -12.28 -9.36
C LEU A 6 4.92 -12.39 -8.15
N LEU A 7 5.19 -11.26 -7.51
CA LEU A 7 5.98 -11.23 -6.27
C LEU A 7 5.02 -11.24 -5.07
N GLY A 8 5.23 -12.19 -4.14
CA GLY A 8 4.37 -12.34 -2.96
C GLY A 8 3.10 -13.19 -3.20
N ALA A 9 3.18 -14.25 -3.99
CA ALA A 9 2.07 -15.08 -4.44
C ALA A 9 1.19 -15.68 -3.32
N THR A 10 1.70 -15.85 -2.10
CA THR A 10 1.00 -16.48 -0.99
C THR A 10 0.26 -15.50 -0.07
N GLY A 11 0.48 -14.20 -0.25
CA GLY A 11 -0.25 -13.14 0.45
C GLY A 11 -1.70 -13.01 -0.01
N SER A 12 -2.50 -12.17 0.66
CA SER A 12 -3.91 -11.92 0.30
C SER A 12 -4.05 -11.43 -1.14
N ILE A 13 -3.28 -10.42 -1.53
CA ILE A 13 -3.26 -9.88 -2.90
C ILE A 13 -2.71 -10.92 -3.89
N GLY A 14 -1.63 -11.63 -3.51
CA GLY A 14 -1.02 -12.65 -4.37
C GLY A 14 -1.98 -13.76 -4.76
N ARG A 15 -2.76 -14.28 -3.82
CA ARG A 15 -3.77 -15.33 -4.10
C ARG A 15 -4.86 -14.82 -5.05
N GLN A 16 -5.37 -13.61 -4.83
CA GLN A 16 -6.35 -13.01 -5.74
C GLN A 16 -5.75 -12.72 -7.13
N ALA A 17 -4.47 -12.35 -7.21
CA ALA A 17 -3.78 -12.20 -8.48
C ALA A 17 -3.67 -13.54 -9.25
N VAL A 18 -3.39 -14.63 -8.56
CA VAL A 18 -3.40 -15.98 -9.19
C VAL A 18 -4.78 -16.31 -9.76
N GLU A 19 -5.87 -16.02 -9.04
CA GLU A 19 -7.25 -16.20 -9.53
C GLU A 19 -7.53 -15.35 -10.78
N VAL A 20 -7.14 -14.07 -10.76
CA VAL A 20 -7.31 -13.16 -11.90
C VAL A 20 -6.54 -13.64 -13.13
N ILE A 21 -5.27 -14.04 -12.95
CA ILE A 21 -4.44 -14.53 -14.05
C ILE A 21 -5.01 -15.83 -14.62
N ALA A 22 -5.38 -16.77 -13.76
CA ALA A 22 -5.97 -18.05 -14.20
C ALA A 22 -7.33 -17.87 -14.90
N GLY A 23 -8.09 -16.85 -14.54
CA GLY A 23 -9.38 -16.52 -15.17
C GLY A 23 -9.29 -15.75 -16.48
N ASN A 24 -8.10 -15.32 -16.92
CA ASN A 24 -7.92 -14.51 -18.13
C ASN A 24 -6.91 -15.13 -19.10
N SER A 25 -7.40 -15.66 -20.21
CA SER A 25 -6.57 -16.32 -21.22
C SER A 25 -5.55 -15.42 -21.94
N ALA A 26 -5.65 -14.08 -21.77
CA ALA A 26 -4.66 -13.14 -22.28
C ALA A 26 -3.44 -12.98 -21.36
N LEU A 27 -3.48 -13.52 -20.14
CA LEU A 27 -2.42 -13.45 -19.15
C LEU A 27 -1.73 -14.81 -18.98
N GLU A 28 -0.44 -14.80 -18.70
CA GLU A 28 0.37 -15.99 -18.42
C GLU A 28 1.25 -15.74 -17.20
N LEU A 29 1.11 -16.55 -16.15
CA LEU A 29 2.00 -16.49 -14.99
C LEU A 29 3.32 -17.20 -15.30
N VAL A 30 4.39 -16.43 -15.55
CA VAL A 30 5.70 -16.98 -15.94
C VAL A 30 6.67 -17.12 -14.77
N ALA A 31 6.50 -16.34 -13.72
CA ALA A 31 7.32 -16.41 -12.51
C ALA A 31 6.50 -16.06 -11.27
N ALA A 32 6.83 -16.68 -10.14
CA ALA A 32 6.22 -16.36 -8.85
C ALA A 32 7.23 -16.41 -7.70
N THR A 33 7.04 -15.53 -6.71
CA THR A 33 7.80 -15.59 -5.45
C THR A 33 6.88 -15.70 -4.25
N SER A 34 7.42 -16.23 -3.15
CA SER A 34 6.81 -16.20 -1.82
C SER A 34 7.85 -15.88 -0.76
N GLY A 35 7.42 -15.46 0.44
CA GLY A 35 8.34 -15.20 1.56
C GLY A 35 8.96 -16.50 2.11
N SER A 36 8.11 -17.39 2.62
CA SER A 36 8.53 -18.64 3.28
C SER A 36 7.74 -19.88 2.88
N THR A 37 6.61 -19.70 2.21
CA THR A 37 5.72 -20.82 1.84
C THR A 37 6.16 -21.40 0.50
N ALA A 38 6.24 -22.73 0.38
CA ALA A 38 6.50 -23.40 -0.88
C ALA A 38 5.38 -23.12 -1.91
N ILE A 39 5.78 -22.87 -3.16
CA ILE A 39 4.90 -22.55 -4.30
C ILE A 39 5.28 -23.36 -5.55
N ASP A 40 5.82 -24.54 -5.35
CA ASP A 40 6.24 -25.43 -6.44
C ASP A 40 5.06 -25.71 -7.38
N GLY A 41 5.32 -25.57 -8.68
CA GLY A 41 4.30 -25.79 -9.73
C GLY A 41 3.29 -24.66 -9.93
N LEU A 42 3.38 -23.56 -9.17
CA LEU A 42 2.52 -22.40 -9.37
C LEU A 42 2.84 -21.66 -10.69
N ALA A 43 4.10 -21.57 -11.05
CA ALA A 43 4.61 -20.97 -12.28
C ALA A 43 5.82 -21.76 -12.80
N PRO A 44 6.23 -21.58 -14.08
CA PRO A 44 7.45 -22.19 -14.62
C PRO A 44 8.71 -21.86 -13.84
N LEU A 45 8.80 -20.64 -13.30
CA LEU A 45 9.89 -20.19 -12.44
C LEU A 45 9.35 -19.79 -11.07
N THR A 46 9.88 -20.39 -10.01
CA THR A 46 9.47 -20.07 -8.63
C THR A 46 10.67 -19.82 -7.74
N GLN A 47 10.48 -18.98 -6.73
CA GLN A 47 11.49 -18.68 -5.72
C GLN A 47 10.83 -18.48 -4.36
N VAL A 48 11.44 -19.03 -3.31
CA VAL A 48 11.05 -18.82 -1.92
C VAL A 48 12.11 -18.00 -1.21
N GLY A 49 11.71 -16.83 -0.69
CA GLY A 49 12.62 -15.89 -0.03
C GLY A 49 13.64 -15.23 -0.97
N GLY A 50 14.42 -14.32 -0.40
CA GLY A 50 15.53 -13.65 -1.08
C GLY A 50 15.14 -12.60 -2.12
N ASP A 51 16.15 -12.06 -2.77
CA ASP A 51 16.01 -11.01 -3.80
C ASP A 51 15.45 -11.62 -5.11
N PRO A 52 14.35 -11.07 -5.68
CA PRO A 52 13.72 -11.62 -6.87
C PRO A 52 14.41 -11.22 -8.19
N THR A 53 15.43 -10.36 -8.20
CA THR A 53 15.99 -9.75 -9.41
C THR A 53 16.50 -10.80 -10.41
N ALA A 54 17.26 -11.80 -9.97
CA ALA A 54 17.74 -12.88 -10.85
C ALA A 54 16.61 -13.75 -11.41
N LEU A 55 15.50 -13.92 -10.68
CA LEU A 55 14.31 -14.61 -11.17
C LEU A 55 13.63 -13.78 -12.27
N LEU A 56 13.48 -12.46 -12.05
CA LEU A 56 12.87 -11.53 -12.99
C LEU A 56 13.66 -11.44 -14.30
N GLU A 57 15.00 -11.37 -14.24
CA GLU A 57 15.86 -11.41 -15.43
C GLU A 57 15.63 -12.68 -16.28
N ARG A 58 15.57 -13.83 -15.64
CA ARG A 58 15.31 -15.12 -16.31
C ARG A 58 13.88 -15.22 -16.87
N ALA A 59 12.92 -14.67 -16.13
CA ALA A 59 11.51 -14.71 -16.53
C ALA A 59 11.22 -13.78 -17.70
N ALA A 60 11.93 -12.66 -17.83
CA ALA A 60 11.69 -11.60 -18.80
C ALA A 60 10.18 -11.29 -18.93
N PRO A 61 9.52 -10.83 -17.87
CA PRO A 61 8.08 -10.57 -17.86
C PRO A 61 7.74 -9.26 -18.59
N ASP A 62 6.53 -9.17 -19.12
CA ASP A 62 5.95 -7.91 -19.63
C ASP A 62 5.42 -7.04 -18.48
N VAL A 63 4.93 -7.70 -17.41
CA VAL A 63 4.39 -7.04 -16.21
C VAL A 63 4.92 -7.72 -14.95
N VAL A 64 5.38 -6.93 -13.99
CA VAL A 64 5.64 -7.37 -12.61
C VAL A 64 4.49 -6.92 -11.74
N LEU A 65 3.74 -7.84 -11.13
CA LEU A 65 2.83 -7.52 -10.04
C LEU A 65 3.56 -7.71 -8.72
N ASN A 66 3.84 -6.60 -8.03
CA ASN A 66 4.54 -6.65 -6.75
C ASN A 66 3.55 -6.56 -5.58
N ALA A 67 3.28 -7.69 -4.95
CA ALA A 67 2.45 -7.86 -3.75
C ALA A 67 3.27 -8.36 -2.54
N THR A 68 4.58 -8.16 -2.55
CA THR A 68 5.45 -8.41 -1.40
C THR A 68 5.12 -7.42 -0.29
N LEU A 69 5.18 -7.83 0.96
CA LEU A 69 4.89 -6.95 2.11
C LEU A 69 6.13 -6.14 2.53
N GLY A 70 5.88 -4.89 2.92
CA GLY A 70 6.87 -4.03 3.57
C GLY A 70 8.06 -3.68 2.68
N PHE A 71 9.16 -3.27 3.32
CA PHE A 71 10.39 -2.87 2.66
C PHE A 71 11.01 -3.96 1.76
N ALA A 72 10.71 -5.24 2.04
CA ALA A 72 11.20 -6.38 1.24
C ALA A 72 10.69 -6.37 -0.22
N GLY A 73 9.65 -5.61 -0.55
CA GLY A 73 9.16 -5.44 -1.92
C GLY A 73 10.02 -4.51 -2.78
N LEU A 74 10.87 -3.68 -2.17
CA LEU A 74 11.61 -2.63 -2.86
C LEU A 74 12.54 -3.15 -3.98
N PRO A 75 13.30 -4.24 -3.85
CA PRO A 75 14.15 -4.73 -4.94
C PRO A 75 13.38 -5.05 -6.22
N GLY A 76 12.22 -5.70 -6.10
CA GLY A 76 11.34 -6.03 -7.25
C GLY A 76 10.74 -4.79 -7.90
N THR A 77 10.35 -3.79 -7.11
CA THR A 77 9.90 -2.48 -7.60
C THR A 77 10.98 -1.78 -8.40
N MET A 78 12.18 -1.66 -7.83
CA MET A 78 13.30 -0.98 -8.48
C MET A 78 13.71 -1.69 -9.77
N TRP A 79 13.83 -3.02 -9.74
CA TRP A 79 14.16 -3.79 -10.93
C TRP A 79 13.17 -3.53 -12.09
N ALA A 80 11.86 -3.60 -11.82
CA ALA A 80 10.85 -3.38 -12.86
C ALA A 80 10.94 -1.97 -13.47
N LEU A 81 11.08 -0.94 -12.62
CA LEU A 81 11.17 0.45 -13.05
C LEU A 81 12.45 0.71 -13.86
N GLU A 82 13.61 0.20 -13.43
CA GLU A 82 14.90 0.38 -14.11
C GLU A 82 14.97 -0.33 -15.47
N HIS A 83 14.26 -1.47 -15.62
CA HIS A 83 14.25 -2.24 -16.86
C HIS A 83 13.10 -1.86 -17.82
N GLY A 84 12.32 -0.83 -17.49
CA GLY A 84 11.22 -0.39 -18.36
C GLY A 84 10.04 -1.39 -18.42
N VAL A 85 9.97 -2.32 -17.47
CA VAL A 85 8.89 -3.30 -17.36
C VAL A 85 7.70 -2.64 -16.68
N THR A 86 6.48 -2.93 -17.15
CA THR A 86 5.26 -2.44 -16.48
C THR A 86 5.19 -2.98 -15.05
N LEU A 87 5.08 -2.07 -14.08
CA LEU A 87 4.92 -2.40 -12.66
C LEU A 87 3.46 -2.22 -12.22
N ALA A 88 2.78 -3.32 -11.92
CA ALA A 88 1.51 -3.34 -11.19
C ALA A 88 1.85 -3.34 -9.68
N LEU A 89 1.74 -2.19 -9.01
CA LEU A 89 2.25 -1.99 -7.66
C LEU A 89 1.15 -2.16 -6.62
N ALA A 90 1.23 -3.24 -5.83
CA ALA A 90 0.44 -3.45 -4.62
C ALA A 90 1.27 -3.19 -3.34
N ASN A 91 2.59 -3.21 -3.43
CA ASN A 91 3.51 -2.91 -2.34
C ASN A 91 3.72 -1.39 -2.21
N LYS A 92 2.82 -0.73 -1.49
CA LYS A 92 2.87 0.73 -1.28
C LYS A 92 4.14 1.17 -0.54
N GLU A 93 4.68 0.32 0.32
CA GLU A 93 5.86 0.61 1.13
C GLU A 93 7.10 0.91 0.27
N SER A 94 7.18 0.38 -0.94
CA SER A 94 8.25 0.73 -1.89
C SER A 94 8.25 2.22 -2.27
N LEU A 95 7.08 2.80 -2.57
CA LEU A 95 6.98 4.24 -2.86
C LEU A 95 7.09 5.09 -1.61
N VAL A 96 6.54 4.61 -0.50
CA VAL A 96 6.68 5.31 0.79
C VAL A 96 8.15 5.43 1.19
N ALA A 97 8.91 4.33 1.14
CA ALA A 97 10.30 4.33 1.55
C ALA A 97 11.25 4.97 0.53
N ALA A 98 11.02 4.74 -0.77
CA ALA A 98 11.96 5.07 -1.83
C ALA A 98 11.36 5.92 -2.97
N GLY A 99 10.31 6.70 -2.71
CA GLY A 99 9.54 7.39 -3.75
C GLY A 99 10.39 8.18 -4.74
N GLU A 100 11.31 9.02 -4.28
CA GLU A 100 12.20 9.81 -5.16
C GLU A 100 13.10 8.91 -6.03
N LEU A 101 13.69 7.86 -5.44
CA LEU A 101 14.56 6.92 -6.16
C LEU A 101 13.74 6.08 -7.16
N ALA A 102 12.54 5.67 -6.78
CA ALA A 102 11.63 4.90 -7.63
C ALA A 102 11.17 5.74 -8.84
N LEU A 103 10.80 7.02 -8.65
CA LEU A 103 10.43 7.90 -9.75
C LEU A 103 11.63 8.19 -10.67
N ALA A 104 12.82 8.41 -10.13
CA ALA A 104 14.02 8.56 -10.93
C ALA A 104 14.37 7.28 -11.73
N ALA A 105 14.16 6.09 -11.15
CA ALA A 105 14.30 4.81 -11.84
C ALA A 105 13.29 4.67 -12.97
N ARG A 106 12.03 5.03 -12.73
CA ARG A 106 10.96 5.04 -13.73
C ARG A 106 11.29 5.96 -14.92
N GLU A 107 11.78 7.17 -14.65
CA GLU A 107 12.18 8.11 -15.71
C GLU A 107 13.29 7.53 -16.60
N ARG A 108 14.27 6.85 -16.01
CA ARG A 108 15.37 6.22 -16.77
C ARG A 108 14.91 5.01 -17.58
N GLY A 109 14.07 4.13 -16.96
CA GLY A 109 13.63 2.89 -17.59
C GLY A 109 12.45 3.06 -18.55
N GLY A 110 11.58 4.03 -18.33
CA GLY A 110 10.40 4.31 -19.16
C GLY A 110 9.22 3.36 -18.95
N GLY A 111 9.25 2.49 -17.94
CA GLY A 111 8.16 1.55 -17.63
C GLY A 111 6.90 2.23 -17.08
N ALA A 112 5.75 1.64 -17.34
CA ALA A 112 4.49 2.10 -16.74
C ALA A 112 4.42 1.68 -15.27
N LEU A 113 3.91 2.59 -14.42
CA LEU A 113 3.63 2.32 -13.02
C LEU A 113 2.11 2.40 -12.81
N ILE A 114 1.47 1.26 -12.55
CA ILE A 114 0.03 1.12 -12.42
C ILE A 114 -0.30 0.72 -10.97
N PRO A 115 -1.05 1.52 -10.23
CA PRO A 115 -1.38 1.18 -8.84
C PRO A 115 -2.41 0.04 -8.75
N VAL A 116 -2.19 -0.86 -7.80
CA VAL A 116 -3.10 -1.97 -7.47
C VAL A 116 -3.89 -1.67 -6.20
N ASP A 117 -3.34 -0.88 -5.28
CA ASP A 117 -4.09 -0.45 -4.10
C ASP A 117 -5.42 0.17 -4.49
N SER A 118 -6.52 -0.18 -3.81
CA SER A 118 -7.89 0.13 -4.28
C SER A 118 -8.13 1.62 -4.46
N GLU A 119 -7.68 2.43 -3.52
CA GLU A 119 -7.82 3.88 -3.52
C GLU A 119 -6.97 4.53 -4.62
N HIS A 120 -5.74 4.07 -4.77
CA HIS A 120 -4.83 4.59 -5.81
C HIS A 120 -5.26 4.17 -7.21
N SER A 121 -5.73 2.93 -7.38
CA SER A 121 -6.34 2.47 -8.62
C SER A 121 -7.57 3.31 -8.99
N ALA A 122 -8.41 3.65 -8.00
CA ALA A 122 -9.57 4.52 -8.17
C ALA A 122 -9.16 5.93 -8.63
N LEU A 123 -8.21 6.55 -7.94
CA LEU A 123 -7.68 7.87 -8.29
C LEU A 123 -7.03 7.87 -9.67
N PHE A 124 -6.23 6.85 -10.00
CA PHE A 124 -5.60 6.67 -11.29
C PHE A 124 -6.63 6.64 -12.43
N GLN A 125 -7.73 5.93 -12.25
CA GLN A 125 -8.83 5.84 -13.21
C GLN A 125 -9.62 7.14 -13.34
N CYS A 126 -9.78 7.93 -12.27
CA CYS A 126 -10.48 9.21 -12.28
C CYS A 126 -9.62 10.36 -12.83
N ALA A 127 -8.30 10.30 -12.70
CA ALA A 127 -7.38 11.37 -13.08
C ALA A 127 -7.34 11.64 -14.61
N PHE A 128 -7.79 10.71 -15.44
CA PHE A 128 -7.87 10.91 -16.90
C PHE A 128 -8.86 11.99 -17.35
N ALA A 129 -9.76 12.46 -16.47
CA ALA A 129 -10.74 13.47 -16.80
C ALA A 129 -10.19 14.91 -16.84
N GLY A 130 -8.97 15.13 -16.37
CA GLY A 130 -8.33 16.45 -16.35
C GLY A 130 -7.32 16.58 -15.21
N GLU A 131 -6.68 17.75 -15.10
CA GLU A 131 -5.76 18.04 -13.99
C GLU A 131 -6.54 18.17 -12.67
N PRO A 132 -6.23 17.34 -11.64
CA PRO A 132 -6.91 17.41 -10.37
C PRO A 132 -6.54 18.68 -9.59
N GLU A 133 -7.52 19.32 -8.98
CA GLU A 133 -7.26 20.34 -7.96
C GLU A 133 -6.91 19.71 -6.61
N ALA A 134 -7.63 18.65 -6.26
CA ALA A 134 -7.34 17.83 -5.07
C ALA A 134 -7.73 16.38 -5.33
N ILE A 135 -7.10 15.47 -4.61
CA ILE A 135 -7.46 14.05 -4.55
C ILE A 135 -7.95 13.71 -3.15
N VAL A 136 -8.92 12.81 -3.06
CA VAL A 136 -9.54 12.40 -1.81
C VAL A 136 -9.43 10.89 -1.67
N LEU A 137 -8.67 10.45 -0.68
CA LEU A 137 -8.56 9.06 -0.27
C LEU A 137 -9.69 8.71 0.69
N THR A 138 -10.36 7.60 0.48
CA THR A 138 -11.38 7.11 1.41
C THR A 138 -10.78 6.08 2.37
N ALA A 139 -11.23 6.07 3.61
CA ALA A 139 -10.85 5.09 4.62
C ALA A 139 -12.11 4.40 5.17
N SER A 140 -12.05 3.10 5.47
CA SER A 140 -13.15 2.44 6.20
C SER A 140 -13.34 3.00 7.63
N GLY A 141 -12.28 3.57 8.19
CA GLY A 141 -12.18 3.98 9.59
C GLY A 141 -11.74 2.87 10.54
N GLY A 142 -11.56 1.66 10.03
CA GLY A 142 -11.10 0.50 10.81
C GLY A 142 -12.12 0.00 11.85
N PRO A 143 -11.74 -1.01 12.66
CA PRO A 143 -12.62 -1.64 13.64
C PRO A 143 -12.94 -0.75 14.86
N PHE A 144 -12.16 0.29 15.09
CA PHE A 144 -12.28 1.14 16.27
C PHE A 144 -12.87 2.52 16.01
N ARG A 145 -13.43 2.75 14.83
CA ARG A 145 -14.08 4.02 14.48
C ARG A 145 -15.12 4.43 15.52
N GLY A 146 -14.97 5.67 16.04
CA GLY A 146 -15.86 6.27 17.03
C GLY A 146 -15.53 5.91 18.47
N ARG A 147 -14.49 5.09 18.75
CA ARG A 147 -13.99 4.87 20.11
C ARG A 147 -13.08 6.01 20.55
N SER A 148 -13.19 6.39 21.81
CA SER A 148 -12.27 7.33 22.46
C SER A 148 -10.92 6.69 22.77
N ARG A 149 -9.90 7.52 23.05
CA ARG A 149 -8.57 7.05 23.43
C ARG A 149 -8.60 6.14 24.67
N ASP A 150 -9.45 6.45 25.67
CA ASP A 150 -9.55 5.65 26.91
C ASP A 150 -10.12 4.24 26.60
N GLU A 151 -11.06 4.13 25.64
CA GLU A 151 -11.63 2.85 25.22
C GLU A 151 -10.65 2.00 24.38
N LEU A 152 -9.54 2.59 23.94
CA LEU A 152 -8.49 1.91 23.18
C LEU A 152 -7.32 1.42 24.05
N ALA A 153 -7.27 1.77 25.32
CA ALA A 153 -6.14 1.48 26.20
C ALA A 153 -5.86 -0.04 26.35
N ASP A 154 -6.93 -0.84 26.42
CA ASP A 154 -6.86 -2.27 26.70
C ASP A 154 -7.28 -3.15 25.49
N VAL A 155 -7.37 -2.57 24.28
CA VAL A 155 -7.76 -3.36 23.09
C VAL A 155 -6.70 -4.40 22.74
N THR A 156 -7.18 -5.57 22.36
CA THR A 156 -6.36 -6.74 22.06
C THR A 156 -6.06 -6.85 20.56
N PRO A 157 -4.99 -7.58 20.16
CA PRO A 157 -4.76 -7.92 18.75
C PRO A 157 -5.98 -8.57 18.08
N THR A 158 -6.71 -9.44 18.79
CA THR A 158 -7.91 -10.10 18.24
C THR A 158 -9.01 -9.11 17.88
N GLU A 159 -9.25 -8.11 18.71
CA GLU A 159 -10.22 -7.05 18.43
C GLU A 159 -9.77 -6.16 17.26
N ALA A 160 -8.47 -5.83 17.22
CA ALA A 160 -7.90 -5.01 16.16
C ALA A 160 -7.87 -5.71 14.78
N LEU A 161 -7.82 -7.04 14.76
CA LEU A 161 -7.90 -7.85 13.55
C LEU A 161 -9.33 -8.05 13.01
N ALA A 162 -10.36 -7.65 13.76
CA ALA A 162 -11.75 -7.79 13.35
C ALA A 162 -12.20 -6.62 12.43
N HIS A 163 -11.61 -6.53 11.22
CA HIS A 163 -11.98 -5.48 10.28
C HIS A 163 -13.43 -5.64 9.77
N PRO A 164 -14.24 -4.55 9.75
CA PRO A 164 -15.68 -4.66 9.47
C PRO A 164 -16.03 -4.97 8.00
N THR A 165 -15.12 -4.66 7.04
CA THR A 165 -15.43 -4.68 5.60
C THR A 165 -14.48 -5.55 4.79
N TRP A 166 -13.17 -5.53 5.11
CA TRP A 166 -12.12 -6.17 4.33
C TRP A 166 -11.57 -7.42 5.03
N ASP A 167 -11.33 -8.48 4.26
CA ASP A 167 -10.52 -9.64 4.68
C ASP A 167 -9.07 -9.47 4.20
N MET A 168 -8.19 -9.07 5.09
CA MET A 168 -6.83 -8.65 4.77
C MET A 168 -5.80 -9.39 5.64
N GLY A 169 -4.52 -9.26 5.27
CA GLY A 169 -3.41 -9.72 6.10
C GLY A 169 -3.32 -8.98 7.45
N ALA A 170 -2.74 -9.61 8.46
CA ALA A 170 -2.70 -9.08 9.82
C ALA A 170 -2.07 -7.67 9.90
N LYS A 171 -0.90 -7.45 9.26
CA LYS A 171 -0.21 -6.14 9.30
C LYS A 171 -1.11 -5.00 8.80
N ILE A 172 -1.69 -5.13 7.60
CA ILE A 172 -2.51 -4.08 7.00
C ILE A 172 -3.83 -3.89 7.75
N THR A 173 -4.35 -4.91 8.43
CA THR A 173 -5.54 -4.79 9.28
C THR A 173 -5.26 -3.93 10.51
N ILE A 174 -4.09 -4.09 11.15
CA ILE A 174 -3.67 -3.19 12.25
C ILE A 174 -3.38 -1.78 11.71
N ASP A 175 -2.75 -1.65 10.53
CA ASP A 175 -2.57 -0.35 9.89
C ASP A 175 -3.91 0.37 9.60
N SER A 176 -4.94 -0.37 9.22
CA SER A 176 -6.30 0.18 9.08
C SER A 176 -6.86 0.63 10.44
N ALA A 177 -6.69 -0.18 11.49
CA ALA A 177 -7.17 0.12 12.84
C ALA A 177 -6.52 1.39 13.43
N THR A 178 -5.26 1.66 13.11
CA THR A 178 -4.50 2.83 13.58
C THR A 178 -4.59 4.06 12.65
N LEU A 179 -5.18 3.93 11.45
CA LEU A 179 -5.10 4.84 10.31
C LEU A 179 -3.67 4.98 9.71
N ALA A 180 -2.73 4.12 10.08
CA ALA A 180 -1.40 4.07 9.45
C ALA A 180 -1.50 3.71 7.97
N ASN A 181 -2.40 2.77 7.59
CA ASN A 181 -2.61 2.41 6.18
C ASN A 181 -2.93 3.66 5.35
N LYS A 182 -3.87 4.48 5.84
CA LYS A 182 -4.23 5.72 5.13
C LYS A 182 -3.10 6.74 5.13
N GLY A 183 -2.28 6.75 6.17
CA GLY A 183 -1.05 7.53 6.22
C GLY A 183 -0.03 7.12 5.15
N LEU A 184 0.24 5.82 5.00
CA LEU A 184 1.10 5.28 3.94
C LEU A 184 0.54 5.63 2.55
N GLU A 185 -0.76 5.53 2.37
CA GLU A 185 -1.44 5.87 1.13
C GLU A 185 -1.36 7.37 0.77
N VAL A 186 -1.39 8.28 1.74
CA VAL A 186 -1.17 9.71 1.51
C VAL A 186 0.23 9.95 0.93
N ILE A 187 1.26 9.28 1.47
CA ILE A 187 2.63 9.39 0.96
C ILE A 187 2.74 8.77 -0.44
N GLU A 188 2.18 7.58 -0.65
CA GLU A 188 2.16 6.92 -1.96
C GLU A 188 1.45 7.78 -3.02
N ALA A 189 0.30 8.36 -2.69
CA ALA A 189 -0.46 9.23 -3.60
C ALA A 189 0.34 10.47 -4.02
N HIS A 190 1.12 11.05 -3.11
CA HIS A 190 2.01 12.15 -3.44
C HIS A 190 2.99 11.77 -4.57
N PHE A 191 3.66 10.63 -4.45
CA PHE A 191 4.61 10.15 -5.44
C PHE A 191 3.94 9.67 -6.75
N LEU A 192 2.81 8.97 -6.66
CA LEU A 192 2.11 8.43 -7.84
C LEU A 192 1.54 9.53 -8.73
N PHE A 193 0.94 10.55 -8.13
CA PHE A 193 0.16 11.56 -8.85
C PHE A 193 0.84 12.94 -8.91
N GLY A 194 1.98 13.14 -8.22
CA GLY A 194 2.67 14.43 -8.16
C GLY A 194 1.84 15.53 -7.45
N VAL A 195 0.86 15.16 -6.64
CA VAL A 195 -0.01 16.11 -5.93
C VAL A 195 0.63 16.47 -4.59
N PRO A 196 0.76 17.76 -4.25
CA PRO A 196 1.31 18.16 -2.95
C PRO A 196 0.41 17.71 -1.79
N TYR A 197 1.01 17.40 -0.64
CA TYR A 197 0.30 16.90 0.54
C TYR A 197 -0.91 17.76 0.95
N SER A 198 -0.83 19.07 0.79
CA SER A 198 -1.93 20.01 1.08
C SER A 198 -3.17 19.84 0.19
N ARG A 199 -3.04 19.10 -0.91
CA ARG A 199 -4.14 18.77 -1.85
C ARG A 199 -4.52 17.30 -1.83
N ILE A 200 -4.02 16.52 -0.86
CA ILE A 200 -4.39 15.13 -0.61
C ILE A 200 -5.25 15.10 0.66
N GLU A 201 -6.55 14.92 0.45
CA GLU A 201 -7.53 14.86 1.52
C GLU A 201 -7.82 13.41 1.92
N VAL A 202 -8.32 13.22 3.13
CA VAL A 202 -8.77 11.90 3.62
C VAL A 202 -10.17 12.06 4.20
N VAL A 203 -11.06 11.13 3.84
CA VAL A 203 -12.40 11.03 4.43
C VAL A 203 -12.66 9.58 4.86
N VAL A 204 -13.43 9.41 5.92
CA VAL A 204 -13.90 8.09 6.35
C VAL A 204 -15.19 7.76 5.63
N HIS A 205 -15.21 6.63 4.91
CA HIS A 205 -16.35 6.07 4.19
C HIS A 205 -16.53 4.60 4.59
N PRO A 206 -17.37 4.31 5.61
CA PRO A 206 -17.40 3.00 6.27
C PRO A 206 -17.78 1.84 5.38
N SER A 207 -18.63 2.07 4.36
CA SER A 207 -19.05 1.00 3.44
C SER A 207 -17.97 0.61 2.43
N SER A 208 -16.93 1.42 2.27
CA SER A 208 -15.83 1.24 1.28
C SER A 208 -16.32 1.03 -0.17
N ILE A 209 -17.50 1.55 -0.52
CA ILE A 209 -18.05 1.51 -1.89
C ILE A 209 -17.37 2.55 -2.78
N VAL A 210 -17.13 3.75 -2.26
CA VAL A 210 -16.31 4.76 -2.94
C VAL A 210 -14.87 4.55 -2.52
N HIS A 211 -14.01 4.24 -3.48
CA HIS A 211 -12.59 3.96 -3.22
C HIS A 211 -11.71 5.20 -3.29
N GLY A 212 -12.13 6.24 -4.02
CA GLY A 212 -11.42 7.51 -4.10
C GLY A 212 -12.14 8.49 -5.00
N LEU A 213 -11.84 9.79 -4.83
CA LEU A 213 -12.42 10.88 -5.60
C LEU A 213 -11.34 11.85 -6.07
N VAL A 214 -11.59 12.45 -7.23
CA VAL A 214 -10.79 13.56 -7.76
C VAL A 214 -11.67 14.77 -7.84
N ARG A 215 -11.23 15.90 -7.28
CA ARG A 215 -11.92 17.19 -7.38
C ARG A 215 -11.25 18.06 -8.44
N PHE A 216 -12.04 18.80 -9.18
CA PHE A 216 -11.59 19.70 -10.23
C PHE A 216 -11.93 21.15 -9.90
N ARG A 217 -11.23 22.10 -10.58
CA ARG A 217 -11.38 23.55 -10.35
C ARG A 217 -12.76 24.11 -10.66
N ASP A 218 -13.53 23.42 -11.47
CA ASP A 218 -14.93 23.79 -11.79
C ASP A 218 -15.94 23.39 -10.70
N GLY A 219 -15.46 22.77 -9.61
CA GLY A 219 -16.28 22.28 -8.51
C GLY A 219 -16.82 20.86 -8.71
N ALA A 220 -16.54 20.22 -9.86
CA ALA A 220 -16.94 18.84 -10.08
C ALA A 220 -16.05 17.87 -9.29
N ALA A 221 -16.62 16.71 -8.92
CA ALA A 221 -15.87 15.58 -8.39
C ALA A 221 -16.21 14.32 -9.18
N LEU A 222 -15.19 13.53 -9.49
CA LEU A 222 -15.34 12.18 -10.02
C LEU A 222 -14.93 11.16 -9.00
N ALA A 223 -15.75 10.12 -8.85
CA ALA A 223 -15.52 9.04 -7.90
C ALA A 223 -15.52 7.69 -8.61
N HIS A 224 -14.62 6.80 -8.18
CA HIS A 224 -14.66 5.40 -8.56
C HIS A 224 -15.43 4.62 -7.50
N LEU A 225 -16.45 3.88 -7.93
CA LEU A 225 -17.31 3.08 -7.07
C LEU A 225 -17.22 1.60 -7.45
N GLY A 226 -17.19 0.73 -6.46
CA GLY A 226 -17.19 -0.72 -6.63
C GLY A 226 -17.36 -1.44 -5.30
N TYR A 227 -17.63 -2.73 -5.35
CA TYR A 227 -17.53 -3.54 -4.14
C TYR A 227 -16.07 -3.62 -3.66
N PRO A 228 -15.82 -3.76 -2.34
CA PRO A 228 -14.48 -3.87 -1.78
C PRO A 228 -13.85 -5.24 -2.10
N ASP A 229 -13.33 -5.38 -3.33
CA ASP A 229 -12.73 -6.60 -3.84
C ASP A 229 -11.48 -6.29 -4.69
N MET A 230 -10.33 -6.81 -4.26
CA MET A 230 -9.06 -6.52 -4.90
C MET A 230 -8.90 -7.13 -6.28
N ARG A 231 -9.73 -8.10 -6.68
CA ARG A 231 -9.69 -8.66 -8.05
C ARG A 231 -9.99 -7.61 -9.11
N VAL A 232 -10.77 -6.57 -8.78
CA VAL A 232 -11.06 -5.47 -9.73
C VAL A 232 -9.81 -4.64 -10.03
N PRO A 233 -9.13 -4.02 -9.05
CA PRO A 233 -7.93 -3.24 -9.32
C PRO A 233 -6.75 -4.11 -9.80
N ILE A 234 -6.61 -5.35 -9.34
CA ILE A 234 -5.62 -6.31 -9.85
C ILE A 234 -5.85 -6.57 -11.35
N SER A 235 -7.09 -6.91 -11.74
CA SER A 235 -7.44 -7.15 -13.14
C SER A 235 -7.14 -5.93 -14.00
N TYR A 236 -7.56 -4.73 -13.54
CA TYR A 236 -7.30 -3.51 -14.27
C TYR A 236 -5.81 -3.23 -14.45
N ALA A 237 -5.00 -3.40 -13.40
CA ALA A 237 -3.55 -3.17 -13.48
C ALA A 237 -2.84 -4.15 -14.43
N LEU A 238 -3.28 -5.41 -14.49
CA LEU A 238 -2.71 -6.44 -15.36
C LEU A 238 -3.16 -6.34 -16.83
N THR A 239 -4.26 -5.67 -17.10
CA THR A 239 -4.81 -5.55 -18.46
C THR A 239 -4.83 -4.11 -18.98
N TYR A 240 -4.29 -3.17 -18.20
CA TYR A 240 -4.25 -1.75 -18.56
C TYR A 240 -3.69 -1.54 -19.98
N PRO A 241 -4.33 -0.64 -20.79
CA PRO A 241 -5.46 0.24 -20.47
C PRO A 241 -6.85 -0.40 -20.60
N GLU A 242 -6.94 -1.65 -20.99
CA GLU A 242 -8.19 -2.36 -21.21
C GLU A 242 -8.86 -2.79 -19.89
N ARG A 243 -10.17 -3.03 -19.93
CA ARG A 243 -10.94 -3.58 -18.81
C ARG A 243 -11.35 -5.01 -19.13
N ALA A 244 -10.77 -5.97 -18.42
CA ALA A 244 -11.20 -7.36 -18.52
C ALA A 244 -12.42 -7.63 -17.60
N ALA A 245 -13.22 -8.63 -17.97
CA ALA A 245 -14.30 -9.11 -17.12
C ALA A 245 -13.74 -9.74 -15.84
N THR A 246 -14.41 -9.50 -14.73
CA THR A 246 -14.15 -10.15 -13.44
C THR A 246 -15.39 -10.92 -12.98
N SER A 247 -15.26 -11.76 -11.96
CA SER A 247 -16.40 -12.44 -11.32
C SER A 247 -17.23 -11.53 -10.41
N ILE A 248 -16.86 -10.25 -10.28
CA ILE A 248 -17.53 -9.31 -9.37
C ILE A 248 -18.81 -8.81 -10.03
N PRO A 249 -19.97 -8.88 -9.36
CA PRO A 249 -21.22 -8.40 -9.92
C PRO A 249 -21.24 -6.87 -10.07
N PRO A 250 -22.08 -6.31 -10.96
CA PRO A 250 -22.32 -4.89 -11.01
C PRO A 250 -22.78 -4.33 -9.67
N LEU A 251 -22.30 -3.13 -9.32
CA LEU A 251 -22.67 -2.47 -8.07
C LEU A 251 -24.15 -2.11 -8.04
N ASP A 252 -24.84 -2.51 -6.97
CA ASP A 252 -26.21 -2.07 -6.69
C ASP A 252 -26.19 -0.73 -5.96
N LEU A 253 -26.51 0.34 -6.68
CA LEU A 253 -26.56 1.71 -6.14
C LEU A 253 -27.76 1.94 -5.21
N THR A 254 -28.70 1.02 -5.12
CA THR A 254 -29.88 1.11 -4.25
C THR A 254 -29.72 0.42 -2.92
N ALA A 255 -28.59 -0.27 -2.71
CA ALA A 255 -28.32 -1.07 -1.49
C ALA A 255 -28.18 -0.25 -0.20
N GLY A 256 -27.88 1.05 -0.31
CA GLY A 256 -27.78 1.94 0.86
C GLY A 256 -27.20 3.31 0.55
N PRO A 257 -27.11 4.19 1.57
CA PRO A 257 -26.53 5.52 1.43
C PRO A 257 -24.99 5.45 1.36
N LEU A 258 -24.41 6.46 0.73
CA LEU A 258 -22.97 6.74 0.78
C LEU A 258 -22.72 7.81 1.85
N GLU A 259 -22.07 7.43 2.95
CA GLU A 259 -21.81 8.32 4.08
C GLU A 259 -20.31 8.62 4.17
N PHE A 260 -19.98 9.88 4.51
CA PHE A 260 -18.63 10.37 4.63
C PHE A 260 -18.46 11.15 5.93
N PHE A 261 -17.32 10.95 6.61
CA PHE A 261 -17.01 11.58 7.89
C PHE A 261 -15.56 12.07 7.87
N GLU A 262 -15.26 13.05 8.71
CA GLU A 262 -13.87 13.46 8.96
C GLU A 262 -13.10 12.36 9.72
N PRO A 263 -11.81 12.16 9.42
CA PRO A 263 -10.98 11.25 10.20
C PRO A 263 -10.65 11.84 11.58
N ASP A 264 -10.74 11.03 12.62
CA ASP A 264 -10.31 11.41 13.97
C ASP A 264 -8.78 11.24 14.08
N THR A 265 -8.05 12.31 13.80
CA THR A 265 -6.58 12.32 13.84
C THR A 265 -6.01 12.58 15.25
N GLU A 266 -6.84 12.95 16.22
CA GLU A 266 -6.44 13.10 17.62
C GLU A 266 -6.35 11.74 18.32
N THR A 267 -7.36 10.90 18.13
CA THR A 267 -7.37 9.52 18.66
C THR A 267 -6.44 8.62 17.87
N PHE A 268 -6.47 8.69 16.53
CA PHE A 268 -5.70 7.85 15.60
C PHE A 268 -4.56 8.65 14.95
N ARG A 269 -3.48 8.86 15.71
CA ARG A 269 -2.39 9.77 15.37
C ARG A 269 -1.54 9.34 14.17
N MET A 270 -1.59 8.07 13.77
CA MET A 270 -0.72 7.55 12.72
C MET A 270 -0.91 8.24 11.36
N LEU A 271 -2.12 8.70 11.04
CA LEU A 271 -2.36 9.47 9.82
C LEU A 271 -1.63 10.83 9.85
N ALA A 272 -1.66 11.52 10.99
CA ALA A 272 -0.97 12.79 11.17
C ALA A 272 0.56 12.61 11.13
N LEU A 273 1.09 11.59 11.81
CA LEU A 273 2.53 11.26 11.81
C LEU A 273 3.04 10.91 10.41
N ALA A 274 2.26 10.15 9.62
CA ALA A 274 2.63 9.83 8.24
C ALA A 274 2.68 11.09 7.36
N ARG A 275 1.67 11.97 7.48
CA ARG A 275 1.65 13.24 6.74
C ARG A 275 2.85 14.11 7.11
N GLU A 276 3.17 14.25 8.40
CA GLU A 276 4.35 14.97 8.86
C GLU A 276 5.63 14.36 8.27
N ALA A 277 5.79 13.03 8.33
CA ALA A 277 6.94 12.36 7.75
C ALA A 277 7.07 12.62 6.24
N GLY A 278 5.95 12.56 5.51
CA GLY A 278 5.89 12.86 4.08
C GLY A 278 6.29 14.31 3.76
N GLU A 279 5.74 15.27 4.50
CA GLU A 279 6.03 16.72 4.32
C GLU A 279 7.49 17.06 4.66
N ARG A 280 8.08 16.38 5.65
CA ARG A 280 9.51 16.51 5.98
C ARG A 280 10.41 15.95 4.88
N GLY A 281 9.96 14.92 4.15
CA GLY A 281 10.69 14.33 3.03
C GLY A 281 11.96 13.55 3.43
N GLY A 282 12.90 13.41 2.48
CA GLY A 282 14.13 12.66 2.71
C GLY A 282 13.85 11.22 3.16
N THR A 283 14.52 10.77 4.22
CA THR A 283 14.32 9.41 4.77
C THR A 283 13.24 9.32 5.86
N PHE A 284 12.51 10.41 6.17
CA PHE A 284 11.43 10.35 7.16
C PHE A 284 10.29 9.39 6.78
N PRO A 285 9.81 9.33 5.52
CA PRO A 285 8.80 8.34 5.15
C PRO A 285 9.30 6.88 5.29
N CYS A 286 10.56 6.62 4.96
CA CYS A 286 11.21 5.32 5.17
C CYS A 286 11.25 4.97 6.67
N ALA A 287 11.65 5.90 7.53
CA ALA A 287 11.68 5.71 8.98
C ALA A 287 10.27 5.48 9.56
N PHE A 288 9.25 6.21 9.08
CA PHE A 288 7.85 5.98 9.46
C PHE A 288 7.41 4.55 9.13
N ASN A 289 7.67 4.09 7.90
CA ASN A 289 7.30 2.75 7.47
C ASN A 289 8.01 1.68 8.31
N ALA A 290 9.33 1.79 8.50
CA ALA A 290 10.13 0.84 9.25
C ALA A 290 9.70 0.75 10.72
N ALA A 291 9.49 1.90 11.38
CA ALA A 291 9.01 1.97 12.75
C ALA A 291 7.61 1.37 12.90
N ASN A 292 6.70 1.67 11.96
CA ASN A 292 5.35 1.09 11.95
C ASN A 292 5.39 -0.44 11.79
N GLU A 293 6.20 -0.99 10.90
CA GLU A 293 6.31 -2.44 10.72
C GLU A 293 6.73 -3.14 12.03
N VAL A 294 7.72 -2.60 12.73
CA VAL A 294 8.20 -3.16 14.00
C VAL A 294 7.18 -3.01 15.13
N ALA A 295 6.57 -1.83 15.26
CA ALA A 295 5.58 -1.57 16.30
C ALA A 295 4.32 -2.43 16.11
N VAL A 296 3.84 -2.59 14.87
CA VAL A 296 2.70 -3.47 14.56
C VAL A 296 3.02 -4.93 14.87
N ALA A 297 4.22 -5.41 14.53
CA ALA A 297 4.65 -6.77 14.88
C ALA A 297 4.69 -6.97 16.40
N ALA A 298 5.23 -6.01 17.15
CA ALA A 298 5.28 -6.04 18.60
C ALA A 298 3.88 -6.05 19.24
N PHE A 299 2.93 -5.31 18.69
CA PHE A 299 1.53 -5.34 19.13
C PHE A 299 0.88 -6.71 18.86
N LEU A 300 1.06 -7.26 17.66
CA LEU A 300 0.54 -8.58 17.31
C LEU A 300 1.10 -9.71 18.20
N ASP A 301 2.36 -9.57 18.62
CA ASP A 301 3.01 -10.48 19.58
C ASP A 301 2.60 -10.21 21.04
N GLY A 302 1.77 -9.20 21.32
CA GLY A 302 1.33 -8.82 22.67
C GLY A 302 2.42 -8.20 23.55
N ARG A 303 3.49 -7.67 22.94
CA ARG A 303 4.61 -7.01 23.66
C ARG A 303 4.32 -5.56 24.02
N ILE A 304 3.42 -4.91 23.31
CA ILE A 304 3.01 -3.51 23.51
C ILE A 304 1.49 -3.39 23.39
N GLY A 305 0.93 -2.30 23.94
CA GLY A 305 -0.47 -1.93 23.76
C GLY A 305 -0.74 -1.21 22.42
N PHE A 306 -1.99 -1.15 22.03
CA PHE A 306 -2.42 -0.53 20.76
C PHE A 306 -1.98 0.94 20.63
N LEU A 307 -2.16 1.72 21.69
CA LEU A 307 -1.80 3.15 21.71
C LEU A 307 -0.28 3.40 21.69
N GLU A 308 0.52 2.40 22.08
CA GLU A 308 1.98 2.50 22.07
C GLU A 308 2.53 2.47 20.64
N ILE A 309 1.80 1.89 19.66
CA ILE A 309 2.22 1.87 18.25
C ILE A 309 2.55 3.30 17.77
N ALA A 310 1.63 4.24 17.95
CA ALA A 310 1.83 5.62 17.52
C ALA A 310 2.95 6.31 18.29
N SER A 311 3.09 6.06 19.58
CA SER A 311 4.13 6.66 20.42
C SER A 311 5.53 6.20 19.99
N LEU A 312 5.69 4.90 19.69
CA LEU A 312 6.96 4.34 19.22
C LEU A 312 7.37 4.88 17.85
N VAL A 313 6.40 5.05 16.94
CA VAL A 313 6.65 5.65 15.62
C VAL A 313 7.06 7.12 15.77
N GLU A 314 6.38 7.88 16.62
CA GLU A 314 6.74 9.27 16.92
C GLU A 314 8.17 9.40 17.47
N ASP A 315 8.54 8.54 18.43
CA ASP A 315 9.88 8.50 19.01
C ASP A 315 10.95 8.14 17.96
N ALA A 316 10.67 7.20 17.07
CA ALA A 316 11.58 6.84 15.98
C ALA A 316 11.77 8.00 14.99
N LEU A 317 10.69 8.72 14.63
CA LEU A 317 10.75 9.90 13.78
C LEU A 317 11.50 11.06 14.43
N ALA A 318 11.42 11.22 15.75
CA ALA A 318 12.17 12.24 16.48
C ALA A 318 13.69 11.97 16.48
N ARG A 319 14.11 10.70 16.36
CA ARG A 319 15.52 10.27 16.31
C ARG A 319 16.06 10.19 14.88
N ALA A 320 15.21 10.15 13.86
CA ALA A 320 15.61 10.11 12.47
C ALA A 320 16.29 11.42 12.05
N ASP A 321 17.35 11.33 11.26
CA ASP A 321 18.07 12.50 10.72
C ASP A 321 17.39 13.10 9.49
N GLY A 322 16.58 12.32 8.77
CA GLY A 322 15.81 12.75 7.61
C GLY A 322 16.66 13.15 6.39
N ALA A 323 17.93 12.75 6.35
CA ALA A 323 18.80 13.06 5.22
C ALA A 323 18.23 12.46 3.92
N PRO A 324 18.28 13.16 2.78
CA PRO A 324 17.88 12.58 1.51
C PRO A 324 18.74 11.37 1.17
N ALA A 325 18.10 10.24 0.82
CA ALA A 325 18.83 9.06 0.37
C ALA A 325 19.25 9.21 -1.10
N ARG A 326 20.52 8.94 -1.39
CA ARG A 326 21.08 8.97 -2.74
C ARG A 326 20.98 7.63 -3.47
N ASP A 327 20.86 6.56 -2.69
CA ASP A 327 20.81 5.19 -3.17
C ASP A 327 20.06 4.26 -2.18
N LEU A 328 19.91 3.01 -2.58
CA LEU A 328 19.21 2.00 -1.79
C LEU A 328 19.96 1.61 -0.51
N ASP A 329 21.28 1.78 -0.46
CA ASP A 329 22.06 1.41 0.74
C ASP A 329 21.83 2.43 1.86
N GLU A 330 21.73 3.72 1.52
CA GLU A 330 21.36 4.77 2.47
C GLU A 330 19.92 4.59 2.98
N LEU A 331 18.98 4.16 2.11
CA LEU A 331 17.62 3.82 2.54
C LEU A 331 17.59 2.59 3.47
N ARG A 332 18.36 1.54 3.16
CA ARG A 332 18.48 0.36 4.03
C ARG A 332 19.03 0.74 5.41
N GLU A 333 19.99 1.64 5.45
CA GLU A 333 20.54 2.13 6.71
C GLU A 333 19.52 2.96 7.49
N ALA A 334 18.72 3.82 6.84
CA ALA A 334 17.65 4.57 7.49
C ALA A 334 16.55 3.63 8.03
N ASP A 335 16.12 2.62 7.23
CA ASP A 335 15.19 1.57 7.66
C ASP A 335 15.72 0.82 8.89
N ARG A 336 16.98 0.37 8.85
CA ARG A 336 17.61 -0.36 9.96
C ARG A 336 17.63 0.47 11.24
N ARG A 337 18.05 1.75 11.17
CA ARG A 337 18.10 2.64 12.34
C ARG A 337 16.73 2.88 12.95
N ALA A 338 15.70 3.07 12.11
CA ALA A 338 14.35 3.26 12.60
C ALA A 338 13.81 2.00 13.29
N ARG A 339 14.09 0.80 12.76
CA ARG A 339 13.76 -0.48 13.42
C ARG A 339 14.45 -0.62 14.76
N GLU A 340 15.75 -0.40 14.83
CA GLU A 340 16.52 -0.44 16.07
C GLU A 340 16.05 0.57 17.11
N ALA A 341 15.63 1.75 16.68
CA ALA A 341 15.10 2.78 17.58
C ALA A 341 13.81 2.32 18.29
N VAL A 342 12.95 1.58 17.59
CA VAL A 342 11.74 0.99 18.16
C VAL A 342 12.08 -0.23 19.03
N GLU A 343 12.94 -1.13 18.56
CA GLU A 343 13.32 -2.35 19.28
C GLU A 343 14.05 -2.08 20.61
N ALA A 344 14.80 -1.00 20.69
CA ALA A 344 15.52 -0.60 21.89
C ALA A 344 14.61 -0.31 23.11
N VAL A 345 13.30 -0.05 22.87
CA VAL A 345 12.34 0.26 23.93
C VAL A 345 12.04 -0.96 24.81
N TRP A 346 12.04 -2.17 24.24
CA TRP A 346 11.82 -3.42 25.01
C TRP A 346 13.07 -4.27 25.20
N ALA A 347 14.23 -3.83 24.71
CA ALA A 347 15.51 -4.47 24.99
C ALA A 347 16.15 -3.98 26.30
N SER A 348 15.58 -2.94 26.93
CA SER A 348 15.98 -2.38 28.23
C SER A 348 15.05 -2.89 29.35
#